data_3e2ee1d1daa0c0579ca58a7c765741ea
#
_entry.id   3e2ee1d1daa0c0579ca58a7c765741ea
#
_cell.length_a   1.000
_cell.length_b   1.000
_cell.length_c   1.000
_cell.angle_alpha   90.00
_cell.angle_beta   90.00
_cell.angle_gamma   90.00
#
_symmetry.space_group_name_H-M   'P 1'
#
loop_
_entity.id
_entity.type
_entity.pdbx_description
1 polymer ?
#
loop_
_entity_poly.entity_id
_entity_poly.type
_entity_poly.pdbx_seq_one_letter_code
_entity_poly.pdbx_strand_id
1 'polypeptide(L)'
;MSDTGMSDIEKIVEERAIERMMFEYSYALDMNHPEQLAALFVDDCEVSYAPNFGATGMEAYKKTLEGIGTFFKGTSHHNSNVVVDFVSATEANVRSIVLAIHRYQKERPDGILYGQYFDTVVKREGQWKFKRRELRTTMTTDYHVRAFNPIGRAE
;
A
#
# COMPACT_ATOMS: atom_id res chain seq x y z
N MET A 1 20.44 -9.28 -13.24
CA MET A 1 19.17 -9.91 -12.83
C MET A 1 19.52 -11.02 -11.87
N SER A 2 18.97 -11.00 -10.65
CA SER A 2 19.17 -12.11 -9.71
C SER A 2 18.49 -13.34 -10.28
N ASP A 3 19.21 -14.46 -10.34
CA ASP A 3 18.60 -15.75 -10.67
C ASP A 3 17.72 -16.16 -9.49
N THR A 4 16.41 -16.03 -9.67
CA THR A 4 15.41 -16.38 -8.65
C THR A 4 15.13 -17.87 -8.59
N GLY A 5 15.66 -18.65 -9.52
CA GLY A 5 15.34 -20.08 -9.71
C GLY A 5 13.92 -20.36 -10.19
N MET A 6 13.15 -19.31 -10.47
CA MET A 6 11.74 -19.41 -10.93
C MET A 6 11.65 -19.47 -12.44
N SER A 7 10.80 -20.34 -12.97
CA SER A 7 10.39 -20.34 -14.37
C SER A 7 9.53 -19.11 -14.71
N ASP A 8 9.40 -18.78 -15.98
CA ASP A 8 8.56 -17.65 -16.43
C ASP A 8 7.08 -17.85 -16.06
N ILE A 9 6.58 -19.08 -16.10
CA ILE A 9 5.21 -19.40 -15.68
C ILE A 9 5.02 -19.15 -14.18
N GLU A 10 5.97 -19.58 -13.35
CA GLU A 10 5.93 -19.33 -11.90
C GLU A 10 5.94 -17.84 -11.62
N LYS A 11 6.78 -17.05 -12.31
CA LYS A 11 6.79 -15.60 -12.16
C LYS A 11 5.44 -14.98 -12.50
N ILE A 12 4.82 -15.35 -13.61
CA ILE A 12 3.50 -14.84 -14.01
C ILE A 12 2.43 -15.17 -12.95
N VAL A 13 2.42 -16.40 -12.43
CA VAL A 13 1.48 -16.82 -11.38
C VAL A 13 1.69 -16.01 -10.09
N GLU A 14 2.93 -15.83 -9.69
CA GLU A 14 3.26 -15.09 -8.46
C GLU A 14 3.03 -13.58 -8.63
N GLU A 15 3.32 -12.99 -9.78
CA GLU A 15 2.95 -11.60 -10.09
C GLU A 15 1.45 -11.39 -9.96
N ARG A 16 0.64 -12.31 -10.50
CA ARG A 16 -0.83 -12.23 -10.42
C ARG A 16 -1.31 -12.35 -8.96
N ALA A 17 -0.67 -13.19 -8.14
CA ALA A 17 -0.99 -13.30 -6.72
C ALA A 17 -0.65 -12.01 -5.95
N ILE A 18 0.48 -11.38 -6.27
CA ILE A 18 0.87 -10.09 -5.69
C ILE A 18 -0.10 -8.98 -6.12
N GLU A 19 -0.44 -8.87 -7.41
CA GLU A 19 -1.44 -7.91 -7.88
C GLU A 19 -2.78 -8.09 -7.17
N ARG A 20 -3.23 -9.32 -6.99
CA ARG A 20 -4.47 -9.62 -6.26
C ARG A 20 -4.40 -9.09 -4.82
N MET A 21 -3.30 -9.29 -4.12
CA MET A 21 -3.09 -8.75 -2.77
C MET A 21 -3.15 -7.21 -2.75
N MET A 22 -2.59 -6.53 -3.76
CA MET A 22 -2.66 -5.06 -3.90
C MET A 22 -4.11 -4.58 -4.04
N PHE A 23 -4.94 -5.30 -4.79
CA PHE A 23 -6.36 -4.97 -4.97
C PHE A 23 -7.16 -5.26 -3.70
N GLU A 24 -6.93 -6.38 -3.03
CA GLU A 24 -7.57 -6.68 -1.73
C GLU A 24 -7.24 -5.63 -0.67
N TYR A 25 -6.02 -5.08 -0.68
CA TYR A 25 -5.66 -3.94 0.17
C TYR A 25 -6.60 -2.74 -0.05
N SER A 26 -6.81 -2.34 -1.31
CA SER A 26 -7.70 -1.22 -1.64
C SER A 26 -9.14 -1.48 -1.21
N TYR A 27 -9.67 -2.67 -1.49
CA TYR A 27 -11.02 -3.05 -1.07
C TYR A 27 -11.20 -3.07 0.45
N ALA A 28 -10.27 -3.67 1.18
CA ALA A 28 -10.34 -3.73 2.63
C ALA A 28 -10.26 -2.34 3.28
N LEU A 29 -9.44 -1.44 2.71
CA LEU A 29 -9.31 -0.07 3.16
C LEU A 29 -10.60 0.72 2.90
N ASP A 30 -11.14 0.66 1.68
CA ASP A 30 -12.33 1.41 1.27
C ASP A 30 -13.62 0.94 1.98
N MET A 31 -13.69 -0.35 2.28
CA MET A 31 -14.80 -0.93 3.03
C MET A 31 -14.64 -0.84 4.55
N ASN A 32 -13.54 -0.23 5.02
CA ASN A 32 -13.20 -0.12 6.44
C ASN A 32 -13.21 -1.49 7.16
N HIS A 33 -12.48 -2.46 6.58
CA HIS A 33 -12.29 -3.79 7.14
C HIS A 33 -10.86 -3.93 7.73
N PRO A 34 -10.58 -3.35 8.91
CA PRO A 34 -9.23 -3.25 9.46
C PRO A 34 -8.56 -4.60 9.72
N GLU A 35 -9.33 -5.63 10.09
CA GLU A 35 -8.78 -6.97 10.33
C GLU A 35 -8.34 -7.64 9.01
N GLN A 36 -9.12 -7.48 7.94
CA GLN A 36 -8.76 -8.00 6.62
C GLN A 36 -7.53 -7.27 6.08
N LEU A 37 -7.46 -5.95 6.29
CA LEU A 37 -6.33 -5.14 5.90
C LEU A 37 -5.06 -5.53 6.66
N ALA A 38 -5.14 -5.68 7.98
CA ALA A 38 -4.02 -6.11 8.82
C ALA A 38 -3.51 -7.50 8.43
N ALA A 39 -4.39 -8.43 8.04
CA ALA A 39 -4.03 -9.78 7.62
C ALA A 39 -3.15 -9.83 6.35
N LEU A 40 -3.12 -8.76 5.55
CA LEU A 40 -2.25 -8.63 4.38
C LEU A 40 -0.80 -8.28 4.73
N PHE A 41 -0.50 -8.01 5.99
CA PHE A 41 0.83 -7.64 6.47
C PHE A 41 1.43 -8.72 7.37
N VAL A 42 2.77 -8.73 7.44
CA VAL A 42 3.49 -9.52 8.44
C VAL A 42 3.49 -8.80 9.80
N ASP A 43 3.74 -9.51 10.89
CA ASP A 43 3.68 -8.95 12.25
C ASP A 43 4.73 -7.85 12.50
N ASP A 44 5.90 -7.97 11.88
CA ASP A 44 7.00 -6.99 11.93
C ASP A 44 6.98 -5.97 10.78
N CYS A 45 5.79 -5.65 10.26
CA CYS A 45 5.62 -4.75 9.13
C CYS A 45 6.11 -3.33 9.42
N GLU A 46 6.54 -2.64 8.36
CA GLU A 46 6.88 -1.22 8.37
C GLU A 46 6.00 -0.47 7.37
N VAL A 47 5.27 0.54 7.83
CA VAL A 47 4.39 1.34 6.99
C VAL A 47 4.72 2.81 7.14
N SER A 48 4.86 3.52 6.01
CA SER A 48 5.10 4.97 5.97
C SER A 48 4.17 5.60 4.93
N TYR A 49 3.18 6.34 5.38
CA TYR A 49 2.27 7.09 4.50
C TYR A 49 2.67 8.58 4.36
N ALA A 50 3.36 9.12 5.35
CA ALA A 50 3.91 10.47 5.36
C ALA A 50 5.06 10.54 6.39
N PRO A 51 5.88 11.60 6.44
CA PRO A 51 7.03 11.69 7.35
C PRO A 51 6.71 11.43 8.83
N ASN A 52 5.47 11.77 9.26
CA ASN A 52 5.02 11.59 10.64
C ASN A 52 3.76 10.70 10.74
N PHE A 53 3.49 9.91 9.72
CA PHE A 53 2.32 9.04 9.67
C PHE A 53 2.68 7.68 9.10
N GLY A 54 2.72 6.70 9.98
CA GLY A 54 3.06 5.32 9.67
C GLY A 54 3.05 4.45 10.91
N ALA A 55 3.62 3.27 10.80
CA ALA A 55 3.68 2.31 11.89
C ALA A 55 4.85 1.35 11.71
N THR A 56 5.40 0.86 12.83
CA THR A 56 6.33 -0.26 12.87
C THR A 56 5.72 -1.34 13.77
N GLY A 57 5.52 -2.52 13.20
CA GLY A 57 4.86 -3.65 13.84
C GLY A 57 3.33 -3.59 13.82
N MET A 58 2.72 -4.77 13.91
CA MET A 58 1.28 -4.97 13.75
C MET A 58 0.44 -4.21 14.78
N GLU A 59 0.86 -4.15 16.04
CA GLU A 59 0.13 -3.42 17.09
C GLU A 59 0.00 -1.93 16.80
N ALA A 60 1.09 -1.30 16.33
CA ALA A 60 1.08 0.11 15.94
C ALA A 60 0.26 0.32 14.66
N TYR A 61 0.34 -0.64 13.71
CA TYR A 61 -0.39 -0.55 12.46
C TYR A 61 -1.91 -0.64 12.68
N LYS A 62 -2.39 -1.55 13.52
CA LYS A 62 -3.82 -1.65 13.88
C LYS A 62 -4.36 -0.34 14.45
N LYS A 63 -3.61 0.34 15.31
CA LYS A 63 -3.99 1.68 15.84
C LYS A 63 -4.09 2.74 14.74
N THR A 64 -3.19 2.69 13.74
CA THR A 64 -3.25 3.57 12.57
C THR A 64 -4.53 3.33 11.77
N LEU A 65 -4.93 2.07 11.57
CA LEU A 65 -6.14 1.70 10.85
C LEU A 65 -7.43 2.17 11.54
N GLU A 66 -7.50 2.07 12.86
CA GLU A 66 -8.62 2.61 13.65
C GLU A 66 -8.79 4.12 13.42
N GLY A 67 -7.69 4.88 13.42
CA GLY A 67 -7.69 6.31 13.15
C GLY A 67 -8.22 6.65 11.76
N ILE A 68 -7.81 5.91 10.73
CA ILE A 68 -8.29 6.10 9.36
C ILE A 68 -9.80 5.86 9.29
N GLY A 69 -10.30 4.79 9.89
CA GLY A 69 -11.71 4.43 9.90
C GLY A 69 -12.64 5.49 10.52
N THR A 70 -12.12 6.31 11.43
CA THR A 70 -12.90 7.38 12.08
C THR A 70 -12.81 8.74 11.39
N PHE A 71 -11.78 8.96 10.59
CA PHE A 71 -11.49 10.26 9.97
C PHE A 71 -12.25 10.50 8.66
N PHE A 72 -12.53 9.45 7.92
CA PHE A 72 -13.20 9.53 6.62
C PHE A 72 -14.64 9.00 6.67
N LYS A 73 -15.49 9.63 5.89
CA LYS A 73 -16.86 9.20 5.61
C LYS A 73 -16.89 8.14 4.51
N GLY A 74 -15.90 8.19 3.62
CA GLY A 74 -15.70 7.22 2.54
C GLY A 74 -14.38 7.47 1.85
N THR A 75 -13.81 6.41 1.30
CA THR A 75 -12.57 6.46 0.50
C THR A 75 -12.71 5.62 -0.76
N SER A 76 -11.91 5.92 -1.76
CA SER A 76 -11.81 5.13 -2.99
C SER A 76 -10.35 5.08 -3.43
N HIS A 77 -9.73 3.91 -3.33
CA HIS A 77 -8.33 3.69 -3.71
C HIS A 77 -8.24 2.89 -5.00
N HIS A 78 -7.51 3.44 -5.97
CA HIS A 78 -7.26 2.80 -7.26
C HIS A 78 -5.78 2.49 -7.38
N ASN A 79 -5.40 1.22 -7.28
CA ASN A 79 -4.06 0.75 -7.56
C ASN A 79 -3.93 0.32 -9.03
N SER A 80 -2.87 0.76 -9.69
CA SER A 80 -2.59 0.45 -11.08
C SER A 80 -1.09 0.39 -11.36
N ASN A 81 -0.72 0.02 -12.59
CA ASN A 81 0.68 0.04 -13.06
C ASN A 81 1.61 -0.72 -12.10
N VAL A 82 1.18 -1.90 -11.68
CA VAL A 82 1.95 -2.75 -10.76
C VAL A 82 3.14 -3.33 -11.51
N VAL A 83 4.32 -3.15 -10.95
CA VAL A 83 5.58 -3.72 -11.43
C VAL A 83 6.21 -4.52 -10.30
N VAL A 84 6.52 -5.77 -10.56
CA VAL A 84 7.07 -6.71 -9.58
C VAL A 84 8.50 -7.06 -9.98
N ASP A 85 9.44 -6.79 -9.11
CA ASP A 85 10.85 -7.15 -9.26
C ASP A 85 11.20 -8.23 -8.20
N PHE A 86 11.21 -9.51 -8.61
CA PHE A 86 11.53 -10.62 -7.72
C PHE A 86 12.98 -10.58 -7.25
N VAL A 87 13.16 -10.62 -5.94
CA VAL A 87 14.46 -10.80 -5.27
C VAL A 87 14.75 -12.29 -5.13
N SER A 88 13.73 -13.08 -4.83
CA SER A 88 13.77 -14.54 -4.72
C SER A 88 12.38 -15.13 -4.99
N ALA A 89 12.21 -16.44 -4.90
CA ALA A 89 10.91 -17.08 -4.98
C ALA A 89 9.94 -16.70 -3.83
N THR A 90 10.43 -16.02 -2.79
CA THR A 90 9.66 -15.66 -1.58
C THR A 90 9.78 -14.20 -1.17
N GLU A 91 10.44 -13.37 -1.98
CA GLU A 91 10.57 -11.93 -1.73
C GLU A 91 10.57 -11.17 -3.05
N ALA A 92 9.84 -10.05 -3.10
CA ALA A 92 9.82 -9.14 -4.23
C ALA A 92 9.73 -7.68 -3.78
N ASN A 93 10.29 -6.78 -4.60
CA ASN A 93 10.02 -5.35 -4.53
C ASN A 93 8.90 -5.02 -5.52
N VAL A 94 7.94 -4.22 -5.08
CA VAL A 94 6.77 -3.88 -5.88
C VAL A 94 6.63 -2.36 -5.95
N ARG A 95 6.36 -1.86 -7.14
CA ARG A 95 5.98 -0.46 -7.36
C ARG A 95 4.59 -0.41 -7.97
N SER A 96 3.76 0.50 -7.50
CA SER A 96 2.44 0.72 -8.09
C SER A 96 2.04 2.19 -8.03
N ILE A 97 1.10 2.59 -8.88
CA ILE A 97 0.49 3.91 -8.83
C ILE A 97 -0.79 3.84 -7.99
N VAL A 98 -1.02 4.85 -7.15
CA VAL A 98 -2.25 5.01 -6.40
C VAL A 98 -2.89 6.36 -6.72
N LEU A 99 -4.19 6.31 -7.01
CA LEU A 99 -5.11 7.43 -6.94
C LEU A 99 -6.07 7.17 -5.79
N ALA A 100 -6.09 8.05 -4.80
CA ALA A 100 -6.93 7.90 -3.62
C ALA A 100 -7.83 9.12 -3.42
N ILE A 101 -9.13 8.90 -3.31
CA ILE A 101 -10.14 9.92 -3.09
C ILE A 101 -10.70 9.74 -1.69
N HIS A 102 -10.81 10.83 -0.92
CA HIS A 102 -11.18 10.81 0.48
C HIS A 102 -12.31 11.79 0.75
N ARG A 103 -13.44 11.29 1.21
CA ARG A 103 -14.53 12.11 1.75
C ARG A 103 -14.42 12.19 3.26
N TYR A 104 -14.36 13.40 3.78
CA TYR A 104 -14.16 13.64 5.21
C TYR A 104 -15.45 13.59 6.01
N GLN A 105 -15.35 13.26 7.30
CA GLN A 105 -16.49 13.42 8.23
C GLN A 105 -16.87 14.89 8.40
N LYS A 106 -15.88 15.78 8.43
CA LYS A 106 -16.09 17.23 8.47
C LYS A 106 -16.48 17.74 7.08
N GLU A 107 -17.35 18.73 7.01
CA GLU A 107 -17.72 19.41 5.78
C GLU A 107 -16.50 20.15 5.19
N ARG A 108 -16.01 19.66 4.07
CA ARG A 108 -14.92 20.23 3.29
C ARG A 108 -14.87 19.52 1.93
N PRO A 109 -14.14 20.07 0.93
CA PRO A 109 -13.92 19.38 -0.36
C PRO A 109 -13.31 18.00 -0.17
N ASP A 110 -13.63 17.08 -1.06
CA ASP A 110 -13.00 15.76 -1.10
C ASP A 110 -11.50 15.92 -1.36
N GLY A 111 -10.67 15.20 -0.60
CA GLY A 111 -9.23 15.21 -0.77
C GLY A 111 -8.78 14.16 -1.77
N ILE A 112 -7.94 14.55 -2.72
CA ILE A 112 -7.39 13.64 -3.73
C ILE A 112 -5.88 13.56 -3.55
N LEU A 113 -5.35 12.35 -3.57
CA LEU A 113 -3.93 12.05 -3.53
C LEU A 113 -3.54 11.25 -4.77
N TYR A 114 -2.50 11.71 -5.43
CA TYR A 114 -1.80 11.02 -6.51
C TYR A 114 -0.42 10.60 -5.99
N GLY A 115 -0.15 9.31 -6.00
CA GLY A 115 1.11 8.81 -5.44
C GLY A 115 1.54 7.48 -6.03
N GLN A 116 2.58 6.94 -5.42
CA GLN A 116 3.13 5.64 -5.73
C GLN A 116 3.42 4.90 -4.45
N TYR A 117 3.14 3.61 -4.43
CA TYR A 117 3.61 2.71 -3.39
C TYR A 117 4.93 2.07 -3.79
N PHE A 118 5.83 2.00 -2.83
CA PHE A 118 7.07 1.24 -2.88
C PHE A 118 6.99 0.20 -1.77
N ASP A 119 6.84 -1.05 -2.18
CA ASP A 119 6.59 -2.14 -1.27
C ASP A 119 7.72 -3.17 -1.31
N THR A 120 8.00 -3.77 -0.17
CA THR A 120 8.66 -5.07 -0.08
C THR A 120 7.63 -6.09 0.36
N VAL A 121 7.44 -7.13 -0.43
CA VAL A 121 6.50 -8.21 -0.13
C VAL A 121 7.24 -9.52 0.07
N VAL A 122 6.74 -10.34 0.98
CA VAL A 122 7.32 -11.65 1.31
C VAL A 122 6.25 -12.72 1.32
N LYS A 123 6.62 -13.93 0.90
CA LYS A 123 5.74 -15.09 0.92
C LYS A 123 5.87 -15.81 2.24
N ARG A 124 4.77 -15.95 2.98
CA ARG A 124 4.68 -16.66 4.25
C ARG A 124 3.54 -17.67 4.17
N GLU A 125 3.83 -18.93 4.48
CA GLU A 125 2.83 -20.02 4.45
C GLU A 125 2.07 -20.06 3.12
N GLY A 126 2.78 -19.85 2.00
CA GLY A 126 2.20 -19.86 0.66
C GLY A 126 1.47 -18.59 0.24
N GLN A 127 1.37 -17.57 1.09
CA GLN A 127 0.68 -16.30 0.81
C GLN A 127 1.65 -15.12 0.79
N TRP A 128 1.47 -14.23 -0.18
CA TRP A 128 2.19 -12.96 -0.22
C TRP A 128 1.63 -12.00 0.84
N LYS A 129 2.54 -11.30 1.52
CA LYS A 129 2.22 -10.29 2.55
C LYS A 129 3.14 -9.09 2.42
N PHE A 130 2.64 -7.92 2.77
CA PHE A 130 3.46 -6.72 2.90
C PHE A 130 4.38 -6.84 4.11
N LYS A 131 5.69 -6.69 3.88
CA LYS A 131 6.70 -6.50 4.91
C LYS A 131 6.97 -5.01 5.12
N ARG A 132 7.06 -4.26 4.02
CA ARG A 132 7.22 -2.80 4.04
C ARG A 132 6.30 -2.19 3.00
N ARG A 133 5.66 -1.08 3.35
CA ARG A 133 4.89 -0.25 2.44
C ARG A 133 5.24 1.21 2.65
N GLU A 134 5.67 1.91 1.60
CA GLU A 134 5.94 3.33 1.61
C GLU A 134 5.09 4.02 0.54
N LEU A 135 4.32 5.04 0.97
CA LEU A 135 3.64 5.95 0.07
C LEU A 135 4.55 7.13 -0.24
N ARG A 136 4.76 7.40 -1.52
CA ARG A 136 5.35 8.64 -2.01
C ARG A 136 4.33 9.42 -2.79
N THR A 137 4.19 10.70 -2.49
CA THR A 137 3.15 11.57 -3.05
C THR A 137 3.69 12.41 -4.18
N THR A 138 3.01 12.35 -5.34
CA THR A 138 3.32 13.18 -6.51
C THR A 138 2.65 14.54 -6.40
N MET A 139 1.35 14.56 -6.10
CA MET A 139 0.56 15.79 -5.93
C MET A 139 -0.71 15.50 -5.14
N THR A 140 -1.37 16.54 -4.67
CA THR A 140 -2.64 16.45 -3.95
C THR A 140 -3.58 17.58 -4.34
N THR A 141 -4.88 17.36 -4.13
CA THR A 141 -5.93 18.39 -4.23
C THR A 141 -6.77 18.30 -2.96
N ASP A 142 -6.95 19.44 -2.25
CA ASP A 142 -7.76 19.56 -1.02
C ASP A 142 -7.46 18.49 0.06
N TYR A 143 -6.25 17.95 0.03
CA TYR A 143 -5.86 16.89 0.96
C TYR A 143 -5.46 17.45 2.33
N HIS A 144 -5.75 16.68 3.39
CA HIS A 144 -5.57 17.14 4.78
C HIS A 144 -4.12 17.08 5.28
N VAL A 145 -3.29 16.20 4.71
CA VAL A 145 -1.87 16.08 5.05
C VAL A 145 -1.09 17.14 4.28
N ARG A 146 -0.13 17.80 4.93
CA ARG A 146 0.70 18.86 4.35
C ARG A 146 2.17 18.47 4.18
N ALA A 147 2.63 17.45 4.88
CA ALA A 147 3.98 16.91 4.76
C ALA A 147 3.92 15.56 4.07
N PHE A 148 4.69 15.37 3.01
CA PHE A 148 4.69 14.17 2.18
C PHE A 148 6.10 13.60 2.03
N ASN A 149 6.18 12.30 1.73
CA ASN A 149 7.35 11.72 1.09
C ASN A 149 7.24 12.04 -0.41
N PRO A 150 8.02 12.98 -0.96
CA PRO A 150 7.80 13.45 -2.33
C PRO A 150 8.32 12.45 -3.36
N ILE A 151 7.68 12.43 -4.52
CA ILE A 151 8.16 11.79 -5.73
C ILE A 151 7.69 12.59 -6.94
N GLY A 152 8.47 12.64 -8.00
CA GLY A 152 8.11 13.31 -9.23
C GLY A 152 9.31 13.52 -10.14
N ARG A 153 9.18 14.42 -11.10
CA ARG A 153 10.27 14.79 -12.00
C ARG A 153 11.35 15.52 -11.19
N ALA A 154 12.61 15.13 -11.37
CA ALA A 154 13.73 15.96 -10.92
C ALA A 154 13.71 17.28 -11.69
N GLU A 155 13.91 18.41 -10.99
CA GLU A 155 14.13 19.71 -11.60
C GLU A 155 15.49 19.77 -12.30
#